data_188294bc2aad7943ecce76a93159fc2d
#
_entry.id   188294bc2aad7943ecce76a93159fc2d
#
_cell.length_a   1.000
_cell.length_b   1.000
_cell.length_c   1.000
_cell.angle_alpha   90.00
_cell.angle_beta   90.00
_cell.angle_gamma   90.00
#
_symmetry.space_group_name_H-M   'P 1'
#
loop_
_entity.id
_entity.type
_entity.pdbx_description
1 polymer ?
#
loop_
_entity_poly.entity_id
_entity_poly.type
_entity_poly.pdbx_seq_one_letter_code
_entity_poly.pdbx_strand_id
1 'polypeptide(L)'
;MNNILRKSPIERLCSSVSITPHEMAVALAGLNPSMRISDVPEENFEYVDFVRTHLARAIKVYRGEKTSKDEPCHALDIFLASYPFIDTNTPEIIVQKISEAIDDLRGTKGWEEKARNLGGLQLVNYIKETNRSGRGQHRKQDEENGTMKMMGLIVH
;
A
#
# COMPACT_ATOMS: atom_id res chain seq x y z
N MET A 1 6.29 20.00 22.53
CA MET A 1 5.52 19.26 22.38
C MET A 1 5.65 18.34 21.37
N ASN A 2 5.29 17.38 21.47
CA ASN A 2 5.50 16.39 20.67
C ASN A 2 4.49 16.20 19.64
N ASN A 3 4.80 16.51 18.44
CA ASN A 3 3.88 16.33 17.36
C ASN A 3 3.55 14.90 17.13
N ILE A 4 4.44 14.02 17.48
CA ILE A 4 4.16 12.61 17.31
C ILE A 4 2.96 12.18 18.09
N LEU A 5 2.78 12.70 19.29
CA LEU A 5 1.66 12.32 20.09
C LEU A 5 0.35 12.83 19.54
N ARG A 6 0.40 13.81 18.63
CA ARG A 6 -0.80 14.33 18.07
C ARG A 6 -1.19 13.66 16.78
N LYS A 7 -0.31 12.84 16.21
CA LYS A 7 -0.61 12.17 14.99
C LYS A 7 -1.57 11.02 15.27
N SER A 8 -2.43 10.74 14.33
CA SER A 8 -3.35 9.62 14.46
C SER A 8 -2.53 8.32 14.37
N PRO A 9 -3.09 7.21 14.80
CA PRO A 9 -2.39 5.93 14.68
C PRO A 9 -2.00 5.60 13.25
N ILE A 10 -2.85 5.96 12.28
CA ILE A 10 -2.53 5.68 10.87
C ILE A 10 -1.39 6.58 10.41
N GLU A 11 -1.37 7.83 10.84
CA GLU A 11 -0.27 8.71 10.48
C GLU A 11 1.04 8.22 11.06
N ARG A 12 1.00 7.70 12.28
CA ARG A 12 2.20 7.18 12.90
C ARG A 12 2.70 5.95 12.15
N LEU A 13 1.77 5.10 11.72
CA LEU A 13 2.13 3.92 10.96
C LEU A 13 2.82 4.33 9.67
N CYS A 14 2.29 5.33 8.98
CA CYS A 14 2.84 5.77 7.71
C CYS A 14 4.24 6.39 7.86
N SER A 15 4.62 6.75 9.07
CA SER A 15 5.94 7.31 9.31
C SER A 15 6.94 6.25 9.75
N SER A 16 6.51 5.01 9.91
CA SER A 16 7.39 3.94 10.38
C SER A 16 8.26 3.39 9.27
N VAL A 17 9.44 2.90 9.63
CA VAL A 17 10.31 2.29 8.64
C VAL A 17 9.98 0.82 8.45
N SER A 18 9.28 0.21 9.39
CA SER A 18 8.84 -1.16 9.22
C SER A 18 7.40 -1.30 9.68
N ILE A 19 6.65 -2.13 9.00
CA ILE A 19 5.21 -2.30 9.21
C ILE A 19 4.90 -3.78 9.05
N THR A 20 4.05 -4.32 9.92
CA THR A 20 3.66 -5.73 9.77
C THR A 20 2.52 -5.83 8.77
N PRO A 21 2.37 -6.98 8.11
CA PRO A 21 1.22 -7.18 7.23
C PRO A 21 -0.11 -6.96 7.96
N HIS A 22 -0.19 -7.37 9.23
CA HIS A 22 -1.41 -7.19 9.99
C HIS A 22 -1.72 -5.70 10.18
N GLU A 23 -0.72 -4.91 10.60
CA GLU A 23 -0.93 -3.48 10.81
C GLU A 23 -1.41 -2.80 9.53
N MET A 24 -0.80 -3.15 8.40
CA MET A 24 -1.19 -2.52 7.15
C MET A 24 -2.59 -2.94 6.72
N ALA A 25 -2.95 -4.21 6.91
CA ALA A 25 -4.29 -4.66 6.52
C ALA A 25 -5.36 -3.93 7.31
N VAL A 26 -5.14 -3.76 8.62
CA VAL A 26 -6.09 -3.06 9.45
C VAL A 26 -6.20 -1.60 9.02
N ALA A 27 -5.05 -0.98 8.74
CA ALA A 27 -5.04 0.41 8.32
C ALA A 27 -5.70 0.61 6.95
N LEU A 28 -5.52 -0.34 6.04
CA LEU A 28 -6.18 -0.25 4.73
C LEU A 28 -7.70 -0.26 4.87
N ALA A 29 -8.21 -0.88 5.92
CA ALA A 29 -9.63 -0.90 6.17
C ALA A 29 -10.11 0.38 6.88
N GLY A 30 -9.19 1.29 7.17
CA GLY A 30 -9.53 2.54 7.84
C GLY A 30 -9.60 2.42 9.34
N LEU A 31 -9.08 1.33 9.91
CA LEU A 31 -9.15 1.08 11.34
C LEU A 31 -7.81 1.36 12.02
N ASN A 32 -7.81 1.37 13.34
CA ASN A 32 -6.59 1.62 14.10
C ASN A 32 -5.61 0.45 13.93
N PRO A 33 -4.41 0.69 13.39
CA PRO A 33 -3.46 -0.39 13.13
C PRO A 33 -3.05 -1.19 14.36
N SER A 34 -3.23 -0.65 15.55
CA SER A 34 -2.89 -1.36 16.77
C SER A 34 -3.92 -2.42 17.15
N MET A 35 -5.04 -2.45 16.44
CA MET A 35 -6.12 -3.35 16.75
C MET A 35 -5.71 -4.79 16.49
N ARG A 36 -6.04 -5.69 17.42
CA ARG A 36 -5.74 -7.09 17.23
C ARG A 36 -6.81 -7.69 16.33
N ILE A 37 -6.49 -8.81 15.70
CA ILE A 37 -7.45 -9.43 14.79
C ILE A 37 -8.74 -9.77 15.50
N SER A 38 -8.66 -10.14 16.78
CA SER A 38 -9.86 -10.49 17.53
C SER A 38 -10.74 -9.27 17.80
N ASP A 39 -10.19 -8.07 17.69
CA ASP A 39 -10.94 -6.86 17.94
C ASP A 39 -11.47 -6.20 16.67
N VAL A 40 -11.15 -6.74 15.51
CA VAL A 40 -11.60 -6.18 14.26
C VAL A 40 -13.11 -6.39 14.13
N PRO A 41 -13.89 -5.35 13.80
CA PRO A 41 -15.33 -5.48 13.65
C PRO A 41 -15.69 -6.56 12.64
N GLU A 42 -16.80 -7.24 12.90
CA GLU A 42 -17.20 -8.35 12.06
C GLU A 42 -17.32 -7.96 10.60
N GLU A 43 -17.84 -6.79 10.32
CA GLU A 43 -18.02 -6.38 8.94
C GLU A 43 -16.69 -6.14 8.20
N ASN A 44 -15.59 -6.00 8.94
CA ASN A 44 -14.27 -5.80 8.33
C ASN A 44 -13.39 -7.02 8.41
N PHE A 45 -13.83 -8.04 9.15
CA PHE A 45 -12.96 -9.16 9.45
C PHE A 45 -12.47 -9.91 8.21
N GLU A 46 -13.37 -10.23 7.30
CA GLU A 46 -12.98 -10.97 6.13
C GLU A 46 -11.96 -10.23 5.30
N TYR A 47 -12.19 -8.94 5.12
CA TYR A 47 -11.27 -8.13 4.33
C TYR A 47 -9.88 -8.08 5.00
N VAL A 48 -9.86 -7.80 6.29
CA VAL A 48 -8.59 -7.67 7.00
C VAL A 48 -7.83 -8.98 6.99
N ASP A 49 -8.53 -10.09 7.25
CA ASP A 49 -7.87 -11.38 7.29
C ASP A 49 -7.33 -11.76 5.92
N PHE A 50 -8.09 -11.50 4.87
CA PHE A 50 -7.66 -11.78 3.51
C PHE A 50 -6.44 -10.96 3.16
N VAL A 51 -6.49 -9.66 3.43
CA VAL A 51 -5.41 -8.77 3.03
C VAL A 51 -4.13 -9.06 3.80
N ARG A 52 -4.21 -9.28 5.11
CA ARG A 52 -2.98 -9.52 5.85
C ARG A 52 -2.32 -10.83 5.44
N THR A 53 -3.12 -11.81 5.06
CA THR A 53 -2.58 -13.07 4.59
C THR A 53 -1.87 -12.87 3.24
N HIS A 54 -2.48 -12.10 2.36
CA HIS A 54 -1.88 -11.86 1.06
C HIS A 54 -0.64 -10.97 1.11
N LEU A 55 -0.63 -9.99 2.02
CA LEU A 55 0.56 -9.16 2.18
C LEU A 55 1.74 -10.01 2.67
N ALA A 56 1.49 -10.89 3.63
CA ALA A 56 2.56 -11.75 4.15
C ALA A 56 3.08 -12.66 3.05
N ARG A 57 2.16 -13.16 2.20
CA ARG A 57 2.57 -14.04 1.12
C ARG A 57 3.39 -13.30 0.07
N ALA A 58 3.00 -12.07 -0.26
CA ALA A 58 3.72 -11.29 -1.25
C ALA A 58 5.14 -11.00 -0.78
N ILE A 59 5.29 -10.66 0.51
CA ILE A 59 6.61 -10.38 1.04
C ILE A 59 7.46 -11.65 1.04
N LYS A 60 6.82 -12.79 1.35
CA LYS A 60 7.56 -14.04 1.35
C LYS A 60 8.07 -14.35 -0.05
N VAL A 61 7.24 -14.15 -1.06
CA VAL A 61 7.65 -14.40 -2.43
C VAL A 61 8.81 -13.48 -2.82
N TYR A 62 8.68 -12.21 -2.47
CA TYR A 62 9.70 -11.25 -2.84
C TYR A 62 11.02 -11.51 -2.13
N ARG A 63 10.98 -11.81 -0.83
CA ARG A 63 12.21 -11.99 -0.08
C ARG A 63 12.74 -13.40 -0.12
N GLY A 64 11.92 -14.33 -0.50
CA GLY A 64 12.35 -15.72 -0.56
C GLY A 64 12.41 -16.41 0.79
N GLU A 65 11.84 -15.79 1.82
CA GLU A 65 11.82 -16.41 3.12
C GLU A 65 10.49 -16.26 3.79
N LYS A 66 10.22 -17.12 4.75
CA LYS A 66 8.98 -17.12 5.42
C LYS A 66 8.70 -15.82 6.13
N THR A 67 7.51 -15.32 6.02
CA THR A 67 7.10 -14.09 6.67
C THR A 67 5.74 -14.31 7.29
N SER A 68 5.60 -14.01 8.56
CA SER A 68 4.30 -14.17 9.20
C SER A 68 3.55 -12.85 9.13
N LYS A 69 2.27 -12.89 9.47
CA LYS A 69 1.42 -11.71 9.43
C LYS A 69 1.81 -10.67 10.46
N ASP A 70 2.52 -11.09 11.50
CA ASP A 70 2.92 -10.17 12.56
C ASP A 70 4.39 -9.83 12.53
N GLU A 71 5.07 -10.16 11.45
CA GLU A 71 6.48 -9.87 11.36
C GLU A 71 6.72 -8.53 10.68
N PRO A 72 7.55 -7.64 11.25
CA PRO A 72 7.80 -6.34 10.64
C PRO A 72 8.51 -6.48 9.29
N CYS A 73 8.03 -5.74 8.32
CA CYS A 73 8.60 -5.75 6.98
C CYS A 73 8.96 -4.33 6.61
N HIS A 74 9.86 -4.18 5.67
CA HIS A 74 10.28 -2.85 5.23
C HIS A 74 9.06 -2.11 4.71
N ALA A 75 8.88 -0.88 5.15
CA ALA A 75 7.67 -0.13 4.83
C ALA A 75 7.41 0.01 3.33
N LEU A 76 8.47 0.28 2.55
CA LEU A 76 8.26 0.45 1.11
C LEU A 76 7.74 -0.82 0.47
N ASP A 77 8.21 -1.98 0.91
CA ASP A 77 7.75 -3.23 0.35
C ASP A 77 6.28 -3.45 0.70
N ILE A 78 5.90 -3.14 1.92
CA ILE A 78 4.52 -3.30 2.35
C ILE A 78 3.59 -2.34 1.59
N PHE A 79 4.03 -1.11 1.35
CA PHE A 79 3.21 -0.18 0.59
C PHE A 79 3.01 -0.67 -0.84
N LEU A 80 4.06 -1.19 -1.47
CA LEU A 80 3.92 -1.69 -2.84
C LEU A 80 3.00 -2.91 -2.88
N ALA A 81 3.13 -3.80 -1.91
CA ALA A 81 2.28 -4.98 -1.87
C ALA A 81 0.82 -4.63 -1.60
N SER A 82 0.58 -3.46 -1.02
CA SER A 82 -0.77 -3.03 -0.69
C SER A 82 -1.54 -2.45 -1.88
N TYR A 83 -0.85 -2.15 -2.97
CA TYR A 83 -1.48 -1.51 -4.11
C TYR A 83 -2.77 -2.20 -4.58
N PRO A 84 -2.81 -3.53 -4.73
CA PRO A 84 -4.02 -4.17 -5.24
C PRO A 84 -5.21 -4.10 -4.30
N PHE A 85 -4.98 -3.72 -3.05
CA PHE A 85 -6.05 -3.72 -2.05
C PHE A 85 -6.62 -2.36 -1.72
N ILE A 86 -6.21 -1.33 -2.46
CA ILE A 86 -6.76 0.00 -2.27
C ILE A 86 -8.23 -0.01 -2.68
N ASP A 87 -9.08 0.55 -1.84
CA ASP A 87 -10.49 0.69 -2.21
C ASP A 87 -11.00 2.01 -1.64
N THR A 88 -12.31 2.22 -1.67
CA THR A 88 -12.89 3.49 -1.26
C THR A 88 -12.75 3.78 0.22
N ASN A 89 -12.46 2.75 1.03
CA ASN A 89 -12.31 2.94 2.45
C ASN A 89 -10.86 3.18 2.85
N THR A 90 -9.94 3.07 1.91
CA THR A 90 -8.53 3.25 2.22
C THR A 90 -8.25 4.71 2.57
N PRO A 91 -7.63 4.99 3.71
CA PRO A 91 -7.31 6.37 4.08
C PRO A 91 -6.40 7.02 3.05
N GLU A 92 -6.66 8.28 2.78
CA GLU A 92 -5.93 8.98 1.76
C GLU A 92 -4.42 9.04 2.02
N ILE A 93 -4.02 9.16 3.27
CA ILE A 93 -2.61 9.20 3.56
C ILE A 93 -1.92 7.90 3.17
N ILE A 94 -2.61 6.77 3.27
CA ILE A 94 -2.04 5.50 2.87
C ILE A 94 -1.93 5.43 1.35
N VAL A 95 -2.96 5.90 0.65
CA VAL A 95 -2.93 5.94 -0.80
C VAL A 95 -1.75 6.79 -1.26
N GLN A 96 -1.53 7.91 -0.58
CA GLN A 96 -0.44 8.79 -0.93
C GLN A 96 0.92 8.11 -0.71
N LYS A 97 1.06 7.38 0.39
CA LYS A 97 2.32 6.69 0.67
C LYS A 97 2.57 5.57 -0.33
N ILE A 98 1.52 4.89 -0.76
CA ILE A 98 1.67 3.86 -1.78
C ILE A 98 2.11 4.53 -3.09
N SER A 99 1.54 5.67 -3.41
CA SER A 99 1.91 6.40 -4.61
C SER A 99 3.37 6.83 -4.58
N GLU A 100 3.84 7.30 -3.42
CA GLU A 100 5.24 7.68 -3.28
C GLU A 100 6.15 6.47 -3.43
N ALA A 101 5.76 5.33 -2.90
CA ALA A 101 6.56 4.11 -3.03
C ALA A 101 6.64 3.68 -4.49
N ILE A 102 5.56 3.85 -5.24
CA ILE A 102 5.55 3.52 -6.66
C ILE A 102 6.47 4.46 -7.42
N ASP A 103 6.44 5.74 -7.09
CA ASP A 103 7.31 6.70 -7.76
C ASP A 103 8.78 6.38 -7.50
N ASP A 104 9.11 5.96 -6.29
CA ASP A 104 10.48 5.57 -5.98
C ASP A 104 10.86 4.33 -6.79
N LEU A 105 9.94 3.41 -6.94
CA LEU A 105 10.21 2.17 -7.66
C LEU A 105 10.46 2.44 -9.13
N ARG A 106 9.72 3.37 -9.73
CA ARG A 106 9.85 3.66 -11.15
C ARG A 106 11.26 3.92 -11.60
N GLY A 107 12.05 4.53 -10.73
CA GLY A 107 13.40 4.90 -11.14
C GLY A 107 14.44 3.85 -10.90
N THR A 108 14.07 2.66 -10.43
CA THR A 108 15.07 1.68 -10.07
C THR A 108 15.21 0.62 -11.15
N LYS A 109 16.42 0.07 -11.24
CA LYS A 109 16.66 -0.97 -12.17
C LYS A 109 16.00 -2.21 -11.62
N GLY A 110 15.40 -3.01 -12.43
CA GLY A 110 14.70 -4.20 -11.97
C GLY A 110 13.36 -3.95 -11.36
N TRP A 111 12.78 -2.77 -11.61
CA TRP A 111 11.51 -2.42 -11.01
C TRP A 111 10.39 -3.39 -11.40
N GLU A 112 10.44 -3.91 -12.60
CA GLU A 112 9.33 -4.74 -13.07
C GLU A 112 9.22 -6.04 -12.29
N GLU A 113 10.34 -6.67 -12.00
CA GLU A 113 10.30 -7.89 -11.25
C GLU A 113 9.87 -7.63 -9.81
N LYS A 114 10.36 -6.56 -9.21
CA LYS A 114 9.97 -6.21 -7.85
C LYS A 114 8.49 -5.90 -7.80
N ALA A 115 7.98 -5.14 -8.75
CA ALA A 115 6.56 -4.80 -8.80
C ALA A 115 5.71 -6.07 -8.95
N ARG A 116 6.17 -7.00 -9.80
CA ARG A 116 5.40 -8.20 -10.02
C ARG A 116 5.37 -9.07 -8.76
N ASN A 117 6.49 -9.20 -8.07
CA ASN A 117 6.53 -10.02 -6.87
C ASN A 117 5.71 -9.43 -5.74
N LEU A 118 5.72 -8.13 -5.57
CA LEU A 118 5.01 -7.50 -4.47
C LEU A 118 3.57 -7.15 -4.79
N GLY A 119 3.35 -6.52 -5.92
CA GLY A 119 2.02 -6.02 -6.26
C GLY A 119 1.32 -6.74 -7.40
N GLY A 120 1.96 -7.75 -7.97
CA GLY A 120 1.34 -8.55 -9.02
C GLY A 120 1.30 -7.82 -10.35
N LEU A 121 0.64 -8.44 -11.31
CA LEU A 121 0.51 -7.84 -12.62
C LEU A 121 -0.24 -6.54 -12.57
N GLN A 122 -1.13 -6.39 -11.60
CA GLN A 122 -1.89 -5.17 -11.45
C GLN A 122 -0.96 -3.98 -11.26
N LEU A 123 0.04 -4.12 -10.40
CA LEU A 123 0.98 -3.04 -10.15
C LEU A 123 1.89 -2.84 -11.36
N VAL A 124 2.35 -3.92 -11.98
CA VAL A 124 3.20 -3.80 -13.15
C VAL A 124 2.48 -3.03 -14.25
N ASN A 125 1.22 -3.39 -14.51
CA ASN A 125 0.47 -2.73 -15.56
C ASN A 125 0.20 -1.26 -15.25
N TYR A 126 -0.07 -0.96 -14.01
CA TYR A 126 -0.29 0.43 -13.61
C TYR A 126 0.96 1.25 -13.87
N ILE A 127 2.13 0.73 -13.50
CA ILE A 127 3.37 1.46 -13.70
C ILE A 127 3.66 1.65 -15.18
N LYS A 128 3.45 0.60 -15.98
CA LYS A 128 3.72 0.72 -17.40
C LYS A 128 2.81 1.75 -18.04
N GLU A 129 1.54 1.72 -17.68
CA GLU A 129 0.61 2.63 -18.24
C GLU A 129 0.88 4.06 -17.87
N THR A 130 1.22 4.31 -16.61
CA THR A 130 1.48 5.67 -16.19
C THR A 130 2.85 6.15 -16.67
N ASN A 131 3.79 5.25 -16.92
CA ASN A 131 5.05 5.68 -17.46
C ASN A 131 4.88 6.20 -18.85
N ARG A 132 4.06 5.54 -19.65
CA ARG A 132 3.83 5.98 -20.97
C ARG A 132 3.18 7.32 -21.00
N SER A 133 2.16 7.52 -20.24
CA SER A 133 1.47 8.77 -20.30
C SER A 133 2.18 9.78 -19.45
N GLY A 134 3.04 9.32 -18.57
CA GLY A 134 3.67 10.23 -17.70
C GLY A 134 4.73 11.06 -18.25
N ARG A 135 5.12 10.83 -19.46
CA ARG A 135 6.07 11.53 -19.95
C ARG A 135 5.77 12.87 -19.98
N GLY A 136 5.98 13.51 -19.18
CA GLY A 136 5.79 14.83 -19.24
C GLY A 136 4.52 15.33 -18.93
N GLN A 137 3.96 15.96 -19.73
CA GLN A 137 2.90 16.67 -19.49
C GLN A 137 1.77 16.15 -18.82
N HIS A 138 1.61 14.97 -18.92
CA HIS A 138 0.41 14.56 -18.51
C HIS A 138 0.26 14.60 -17.06
N ARG A 139 1.25 14.94 -16.36
CA ARG A 139 1.13 15.00 -15.04
C ARG A 139 0.09 15.90 -14.59
N LYS A 140 -0.22 16.94 -15.25
CA LYS A 140 -1.22 17.78 -14.87
C LYS A 140 -2.50 17.16 -14.94
N GLN A 141 -2.76 16.34 -15.86
CA GLN A 141 -4.00 15.74 -16.00
C GLN A 141 -4.22 14.79 -14.93
N ASP A 142 -3.24 14.14 -14.49
CA ASP A 142 -3.40 13.21 -13.44
C ASP A 142 -3.93 13.89 -12.25
N GLU A 143 -3.52 15.04 -12.00
CA GLU A 143 -3.99 15.71 -10.88
C GLU A 143 -5.40 16.03 -10.94
N GLU A 144 -5.90 16.23 -12.07
CA GLU A 144 -7.24 16.52 -12.17
C GLU A 144 -8.06 15.34 -12.03
N ASN A 145 -7.60 14.31 -12.51
CA ASN A 145 -8.35 13.14 -12.47
C ASN A 145 -8.17 12.45 -11.24
N GLY A 146 -7.15 12.49 -10.75
CA GLY A 146 -6.84 11.71 -9.68
C GLY A 146 -7.05 11.10 -8.90
N THR A 147 -6.86 11.36 -9.11
CA THR A 147 -6.89 10.82 -8.56
C THR A 147 -7.62 10.14 -8.49
N MET A 148 -7.84 10.28 -9.01
CA MET A 148 -8.37 9.63 -9.12
C MET A 148 -8.68 8.92 -9.60
N LYS A 149 -8.47 9.05 -10.04
CA LYS A 149 -8.57 8.36 -10.46
C LYS A 149 -8.33 7.76 -10.32
N MET A 150 -7.72 8.09 -10.06
CA MET A 150 -7.42 7.49 -9.84
C MET A 150 -7.81 7.10 -9.72
N MET A 151 -7.76 7.25 -9.71
CA MET A 151 -8.09 6.78 -9.58
C MET A 151 -8.61 6.28 -9.88
N GLY A 152 -8.53 6.41 -10.18
CA GLY A 152 -8.99 5.88 -10.44
C GLY A 152 -8.97 5.18 -10.15
N LEU A 153 -8.42 5.22 -9.89
CA LEU A 153 -8.27 4.64 -9.46
C LEU A 153 -8.89 4.32 -9.24
N ILE A 154 -9.03 4.23 -9.09
CA ILE A 154 -9.49 3.91 -8.89
C ILE A 154 -10.17 3.83 -9.12
N VAL A 155 -10.06 3.81 -9.28
CA VAL A 155 -10.58 3.70 -9.50
C VAL A 155 -11.02 3.52 -9.90
N HIS A 156 -11.03 3.50 -10.18
CA HIS A 156 -11.30 3.32 -10.60
C HIS A 156 -11.68 3.18 -10.95
#